data_1d309d43eecc3c8317d4f98a62dffa23
#
_entry.id   1d309d43eecc3c8317d4f98a62dffa23
#
_cell.length_a   1.000
_cell.length_b   1.000
_cell.length_c   1.000
_cell.angle_alpha   90.00
_cell.angle_beta   90.00
_cell.angle_gamma   90.00
#
_symmetry.space_group_name_H-M   'P 1'
#
loop_
_entity.id
_entity.type
_entity.pdbx_description
1 polymer ?
#
loop_
_entity_poly.entity_id
_entity_poly.type
_entity_poly.pdbx_seq_one_letter_code
_entity_poly.pdbx_strand_id
1 'polypeptide(L)'
;MRKAMLTTIGVPLLMVATSADAARSDLTTAVSRTATDLIETWRGQGRRGQILRFVQPSLIGLIDGTISTLAPIFAAAFLAGSHAALMVGLAASIGAAISMGLSEALSDDGELSGRGSAAVRGALTGIATFVGGTFHALPFLINDTPTALKVAYVVVGMELITIAWVRRRFLSVPVHRSLIQVTMGGCVVAALGALMGHV
;
A
#
# COMPACT_ATOMS: atom_id res chain seq x y z
N MET A 1 10.11 24.92 50.20
CA MET A 1 9.36 23.77 49.65
C MET A 1 9.21 23.73 48.12
N ARG A 2 9.77 24.65 47.31
CA ARG A 2 9.63 24.66 45.82
C ARG A 2 10.73 23.90 45.07
N LYS A 3 11.88 23.57 45.67
CA LYS A 3 13.01 22.88 44.98
C LYS A 3 12.92 21.34 44.98
N ALA A 4 12.12 20.73 45.85
CA ALA A 4 12.00 19.28 45.93
C ALA A 4 10.99 18.67 44.92
N MET A 5 10.09 19.50 44.36
CA MET A 5 9.03 19.02 43.44
C MET A 5 9.47 18.89 41.98
N LEU A 6 10.53 19.60 41.60
CA LEU A 6 11.05 19.58 40.22
C LEU A 6 11.98 18.37 39.95
N THR A 7 12.57 17.77 40.97
CA THR A 7 13.46 16.61 40.85
C THR A 7 12.69 15.29 40.69
N THR A 8 11.46 15.20 41.17
CA THR A 8 10.69 13.95 41.18
C THR A 8 9.99 13.68 39.83
N ILE A 9 9.76 14.71 39.00
CA ILE A 9 9.10 14.60 37.71
C ILE A 9 10.13 14.40 36.55
N GLY A 10 11.35 14.92 36.73
CA GLY A 10 12.40 14.86 35.68
C GLY A 10 12.98 13.46 35.46
N VAL A 11 13.09 12.64 36.49
CA VAL A 11 13.68 11.29 36.40
C VAL A 11 12.78 10.32 35.62
N PRO A 12 11.46 10.21 35.86
CA PRO A 12 10.60 9.33 35.05
C PRO A 12 10.47 9.80 33.61
N LEU A 13 10.47 11.11 33.34
CA LEU A 13 10.41 11.65 31.98
C LEU A 13 11.70 11.33 31.19
N LEU A 14 12.85 11.43 31.83
CA LEU A 14 14.14 11.07 31.21
C LEU A 14 14.23 9.56 30.94
N MET A 15 13.72 8.71 31.85
CA MET A 15 13.67 7.26 31.67
C MET A 15 12.75 6.84 30.53
N VAL A 16 11.61 7.50 30.37
CA VAL A 16 10.67 7.25 29.25
C VAL A 16 11.29 7.70 27.92
N ALA A 17 11.98 8.84 27.90
CA ALA A 17 12.65 9.32 26.70
C ALA A 17 13.79 8.38 26.26
N THR A 18 14.64 7.93 27.19
CA THR A 18 15.73 6.98 26.88
C THR A 18 15.21 5.61 26.44
N SER A 19 14.10 5.13 26.99
CA SER A 19 13.49 3.88 26.54
C SER A 19 12.85 4.00 25.15
N ALA A 20 12.27 5.16 24.83
CA ALA A 20 11.72 5.42 23.50
C ALA A 20 12.81 5.53 22.42
N ASP A 21 13.94 6.17 22.76
CA ASP A 21 15.10 6.27 21.84
C ASP A 21 15.76 4.91 21.63
N ALA A 22 15.87 4.08 22.66
CA ALA A 22 16.37 2.70 22.53
C ALA A 22 15.43 1.86 21.66
N ALA A 23 14.13 1.89 21.90
CA ALA A 23 13.14 1.18 21.08
C ALA A 23 13.16 1.65 19.61
N ARG A 24 13.33 2.94 19.38
CA ARG A 24 13.47 3.51 18.03
C ARG A 24 14.75 3.04 17.34
N SER A 25 15.87 2.99 18.06
CA SER A 25 17.15 2.46 17.56
C SER A 25 17.03 0.98 17.19
N ASP A 26 16.38 0.19 18.04
CA ASP A 26 16.18 -1.25 17.80
C ASP A 26 15.27 -1.49 16.57
N LEU A 27 14.20 -0.71 16.45
CA LEU A 27 13.31 -0.78 15.28
C LEU A 27 14.04 -0.39 13.99
N THR A 28 14.82 0.69 14.00
CA THR A 28 15.58 1.11 12.80
C THR A 28 16.61 0.07 12.41
N THR A 29 17.28 -0.55 13.37
CA THR A 29 18.25 -1.61 13.15
C THR A 29 17.58 -2.87 12.61
N ALA A 30 16.43 -3.27 13.18
CA ALA A 30 15.65 -4.41 12.71
C ALA A 30 15.15 -4.20 11.27
N VAL A 31 14.59 -3.03 10.97
CA VAL A 31 14.14 -2.67 9.61
C VAL A 31 15.30 -2.70 8.61
N SER A 32 16.46 -2.14 8.99
CA SER A 32 17.65 -2.12 8.13
C SER A 32 18.16 -3.54 7.83
N ARG A 33 18.24 -4.41 8.84
CA ARG A 33 18.64 -5.82 8.66
C ARG A 33 17.66 -6.55 7.74
N THR A 34 16.36 -6.43 7.99
CA THR A 34 15.33 -7.05 7.15
C THR A 34 15.43 -6.58 5.71
N ALA A 35 15.64 -5.28 5.47
CA ALA A 35 15.81 -4.74 4.13
C ALA A 35 17.05 -5.32 3.43
N THR A 36 18.17 -5.43 4.15
CA THR A 36 19.41 -6.02 3.61
C THR A 36 19.21 -7.47 3.25
N ASP A 37 18.60 -8.26 4.12
CA ASP A 37 18.31 -9.68 3.90
C ASP A 37 17.40 -9.89 2.68
N LEU A 38 16.40 -9.02 2.50
CA LEU A 38 15.53 -9.06 1.32
C LEU A 38 16.29 -8.74 0.03
N ILE A 39 17.20 -7.77 0.05
CA ILE A 39 18.02 -7.41 -1.11
C ILE A 39 18.99 -8.56 -1.46
N GLU A 40 19.62 -9.18 -0.48
CA GLU A 40 20.51 -10.32 -0.69
C GLU A 40 19.74 -11.52 -1.23
N THR A 41 18.56 -11.81 -0.65
CA THR A 41 17.67 -12.87 -1.14
C THR A 41 17.25 -12.59 -2.58
N TRP A 42 16.89 -11.35 -2.92
CA TRP A 42 16.58 -10.95 -4.29
C TRP A 42 17.75 -11.23 -5.25
N ARG A 43 18.95 -10.81 -4.88
CA ARG A 43 20.16 -10.97 -5.72
C ARG A 43 20.55 -12.43 -5.92
N GLY A 44 20.37 -13.27 -4.90
CA GLY A 44 20.68 -14.69 -4.94
C GLY A 44 19.68 -15.54 -5.75
N GLN A 45 18.51 -15.02 -6.10
CA GLN A 45 17.48 -15.75 -6.84
C GLN A 45 17.66 -15.61 -8.36
N GLY A 46 17.47 -16.72 -9.08
CA GLY A 46 17.28 -16.65 -10.53
C GLY A 46 15.97 -15.92 -10.89
N ARG A 47 15.84 -15.47 -12.14
CA ARG A 47 14.69 -14.66 -12.62
C ARG A 47 13.32 -15.23 -12.20
N ARG A 48 13.14 -16.55 -12.27
CA ARG A 48 11.88 -17.19 -11.86
C ARG A 48 11.60 -17.01 -10.36
N GLY A 49 12.62 -17.21 -9.53
CA GLY A 49 12.49 -17.01 -8.08
C GLY A 49 12.18 -15.56 -7.71
N GLN A 50 12.82 -14.59 -8.36
CA GLN A 50 12.51 -13.16 -8.19
C GLN A 50 11.06 -12.84 -8.53
N ILE A 51 10.55 -13.38 -9.64
CA ILE A 51 9.16 -13.16 -10.05
C ILE A 51 8.19 -13.74 -9.03
N LEU A 52 8.37 -15.00 -8.64
CA LEU A 52 7.41 -15.69 -7.77
C LEU A 52 7.39 -15.16 -6.33
N ARG A 53 8.55 -14.77 -5.82
CA ARG A 53 8.70 -14.41 -4.41
C ARG A 53 8.49 -12.93 -4.12
N PHE A 54 8.74 -12.07 -5.10
CA PHE A 54 8.72 -10.60 -4.91
C PHE A 54 7.81 -9.88 -5.89
N VAL A 55 8.00 -10.09 -7.21
CA VAL A 55 7.27 -9.30 -8.21
C VAL A 55 5.79 -9.64 -8.21
N GLN A 56 5.45 -10.92 -8.18
CA GLN A 56 4.06 -11.37 -8.26
C GLN A 56 3.24 -10.93 -7.05
N PRO A 57 3.68 -11.13 -5.78
CA PRO A 57 2.95 -10.63 -4.62
C PRO A 57 2.78 -9.11 -4.63
N SER A 58 3.87 -8.37 -4.91
CA SER A 58 3.82 -6.91 -4.98
C SER A 58 2.88 -6.41 -6.08
N LEU A 59 2.89 -7.06 -7.24
CA LEU A 59 2.03 -6.68 -8.36
C LEU A 59 0.55 -6.98 -8.08
N ILE A 60 0.25 -8.12 -7.44
CA ILE A 60 -1.11 -8.46 -7.00
C ILE A 60 -1.61 -7.38 -6.03
N GLY A 61 -0.82 -7.05 -5.02
CA GLY A 61 -1.17 -6.01 -4.06
C GLY A 61 -1.37 -4.64 -4.71
N LEU A 62 -0.46 -4.24 -5.60
CA LEU A 62 -0.56 -2.95 -6.30
C LEU A 62 -1.83 -2.85 -7.15
N ILE A 63 -2.16 -3.89 -7.91
CA ILE A 63 -3.38 -3.95 -8.73
C ILE A 63 -4.62 -3.87 -7.83
N ASP A 64 -4.66 -4.67 -6.78
CA ASP A 64 -5.79 -4.69 -5.86
C ASP A 64 -5.96 -3.33 -5.16
N GLY A 65 -4.90 -2.78 -4.60
CA GLY A 65 -4.94 -1.48 -3.94
C GLY A 65 -5.43 -0.36 -4.86
N THR A 66 -4.93 -0.33 -6.11
CA THR A 66 -5.37 0.67 -7.09
C THR A 66 -6.84 0.51 -7.46
N ILE A 67 -7.34 -0.71 -7.65
CA ILE A 67 -8.71 -0.93 -8.16
C ILE A 67 -9.75 -0.94 -7.03
N SER A 68 -9.50 -1.64 -5.93
CA SER A 68 -10.51 -1.87 -4.89
C SER A 68 -10.90 -0.60 -4.13
N THR A 69 -10.00 0.37 -4.04
CA THR A 69 -10.25 1.62 -3.31
C THR A 69 -10.89 2.72 -4.16
N LEU A 70 -10.94 2.59 -5.51
CA LEU A 70 -11.54 3.59 -6.39
C LEU A 70 -13.02 3.87 -6.07
N ALA A 71 -13.83 2.81 -5.90
CA ALA A 71 -15.26 2.97 -5.66
C ALA A 71 -15.54 3.74 -4.35
N PRO A 72 -15.02 3.34 -3.19
CA PRO A 72 -15.28 4.05 -1.94
C PRO A 72 -14.73 5.49 -1.95
N ILE A 73 -13.56 5.73 -2.56
CA ILE A 73 -12.98 7.09 -2.66
C ILE A 73 -13.87 8.00 -3.51
N PHE A 74 -14.27 7.56 -4.71
CA PHE A 74 -15.09 8.39 -5.59
C PHE A 74 -16.50 8.58 -5.03
N ALA A 75 -17.12 7.55 -4.47
CA ALA A 75 -18.40 7.70 -3.78
C ALA A 75 -18.31 8.76 -2.67
N ALA A 76 -17.29 8.70 -1.81
CA ALA A 76 -17.08 9.67 -0.75
C ALA A 76 -16.79 11.08 -1.29
N ALA A 77 -16.03 11.20 -2.40
CA ALA A 77 -15.74 12.49 -3.03
C ALA A 77 -17.02 13.17 -3.55
N PHE A 78 -17.91 12.41 -4.18
CA PHE A 78 -19.17 12.95 -4.70
C PHE A 78 -20.18 13.24 -3.60
N LEU A 79 -20.28 12.39 -2.57
CA LEU A 79 -21.23 12.55 -1.47
C LEU A 79 -20.83 13.61 -0.45
N ALA A 80 -19.55 13.69 -0.08
CA ALA A 80 -19.11 14.46 1.09
C ALA A 80 -17.80 15.25 0.87
N GLY A 81 -17.28 15.27 -0.35
CA GLY A 81 -16.13 16.10 -0.74
C GLY A 81 -14.77 15.51 -0.39
N SER A 82 -13.73 16.33 -0.61
CA SER A 82 -12.32 15.91 -0.54
C SER A 82 -11.91 15.29 0.80
N HIS A 83 -12.26 15.92 1.91
CA HIS A 83 -11.85 15.42 3.23
C HIS A 83 -12.41 14.01 3.51
N ALA A 84 -13.68 13.77 3.16
CA ALA A 84 -14.29 12.45 3.31
C ALA A 84 -13.63 11.42 2.39
N ALA A 85 -13.35 11.79 1.14
CA ALA A 85 -12.66 10.93 0.18
C ALA A 85 -11.26 10.52 0.66
N LEU A 86 -10.50 11.46 1.23
CA LEU A 86 -9.18 11.17 1.82
C LEU A 86 -9.29 10.18 2.97
N MET A 87 -10.19 10.43 3.94
CA MET A 87 -10.35 9.56 5.10
C MET A 87 -10.83 8.16 4.74
N VAL A 88 -11.81 8.07 3.85
CA VAL A 88 -12.33 6.79 3.34
C VAL A 88 -11.25 6.06 2.54
N GLY A 89 -10.48 6.80 1.71
CA GLY A 89 -9.38 6.23 0.94
C GLY A 89 -8.28 5.63 1.81
N LEU A 90 -7.85 6.35 2.84
CA LEU A 90 -6.85 5.86 3.78
C LEU A 90 -7.37 4.64 4.57
N ALA A 91 -8.60 4.69 5.07
CA ALA A 91 -9.20 3.59 5.80
C ALA A 91 -9.37 2.33 4.92
N ALA A 92 -9.84 2.51 3.68
CA ALA A 92 -9.97 1.44 2.70
C ALA A 92 -8.60 0.83 2.33
N SER A 93 -7.57 1.68 2.13
CA SER A 93 -6.21 1.23 1.82
C SER A 93 -5.59 0.42 2.95
N ILE A 94 -5.80 0.82 4.22
CA ILE A 94 -5.33 0.06 5.39
C ILE A 94 -6.07 -1.29 5.47
N GLY A 95 -7.40 -1.28 5.36
CA GLY A 95 -8.20 -2.49 5.41
C GLY A 95 -7.85 -3.49 4.31
N ALA A 96 -7.73 -3.00 3.07
CA ALA A 96 -7.32 -3.82 1.92
C ALA A 96 -5.89 -4.38 2.10
N ALA A 97 -4.96 -3.57 2.60
CA ALA A 97 -3.57 -3.99 2.84
C ALA A 97 -3.48 -5.15 3.85
N ILE A 98 -4.20 -5.04 4.95
CA ILE A 98 -4.27 -6.11 5.97
C ILE A 98 -4.91 -7.36 5.38
N SER A 99 -6.06 -7.22 4.71
CA SER A 99 -6.79 -8.32 4.10
C SER A 99 -5.95 -9.06 3.05
N MET A 100 -5.38 -8.34 2.10
CA MET A 100 -4.57 -8.92 1.03
C MET A 100 -3.26 -9.51 1.54
N GLY A 101 -2.61 -8.85 2.51
CA GLY A 101 -1.42 -9.38 3.15
C GLY A 101 -1.67 -10.69 3.87
N LEU A 102 -2.74 -10.78 4.65
CA LEU A 102 -3.15 -12.01 5.33
C LEU A 102 -3.58 -13.09 4.33
N SER A 103 -4.37 -12.74 3.31
CA SER A 103 -4.82 -13.68 2.27
C SER A 103 -3.62 -14.32 1.56
N GLU A 104 -2.62 -13.54 1.17
CA GLU A 104 -1.40 -14.07 0.54
C GLU A 104 -0.59 -14.94 1.51
N ALA A 105 -0.44 -14.51 2.76
CA ALA A 105 0.34 -15.26 3.75
C ALA A 105 -0.32 -16.59 4.15
N LEU A 106 -1.64 -16.66 4.15
CA LEU A 106 -2.40 -17.85 4.58
C LEU A 106 -2.78 -18.78 3.43
N SER A 107 -2.61 -18.35 2.16
CA SER A 107 -3.02 -19.14 1.00
C SER A 107 -2.06 -20.27 0.63
N ASP A 108 -0.76 -20.10 0.94
CA ASP A 108 0.30 -21.03 0.50
C ASP A 108 1.56 -20.83 1.36
N ASP A 109 2.04 -21.89 2.01
CA ASP A 109 3.27 -21.87 2.82
C ASP A 109 4.54 -21.69 1.96
N GLY A 110 4.46 -21.94 0.68
CA GLY A 110 5.54 -21.79 -0.30
C GLY A 110 6.42 -23.02 -0.47
N GLU A 111 6.19 -24.10 0.28
CA GLU A 111 7.00 -25.34 0.19
C GLU A 111 6.77 -26.03 -1.16
N LEU A 112 5.51 -26.32 -1.50
CA LEU A 112 5.16 -26.98 -2.77
C LEU A 112 5.31 -26.07 -3.99
N SER A 113 4.95 -24.81 -3.85
CA SER A 113 4.96 -23.84 -4.96
C SER A 113 6.35 -23.28 -5.27
N GLY A 114 7.31 -23.40 -4.37
CA GLY A 114 8.63 -22.78 -4.45
C GLY A 114 8.61 -21.26 -4.35
N ARG A 115 7.49 -20.66 -3.88
CA ARG A 115 7.26 -19.21 -3.77
C ARG A 115 7.95 -18.57 -2.56
N GLY A 116 8.67 -19.35 -1.75
CA GLY A 116 9.40 -18.89 -0.56
C GLY A 116 8.47 -18.53 0.61
N SER A 117 8.98 -17.74 1.56
CA SER A 117 8.28 -17.45 2.81
C SER A 117 6.93 -16.78 2.61
N ALA A 118 5.87 -17.38 3.16
CA ALA A 118 4.52 -16.86 3.17
C ALA A 118 4.41 -15.48 3.83
N ALA A 119 5.12 -15.27 4.95
CA ALA A 119 5.13 -14.01 5.67
C ALA A 119 5.74 -12.87 4.82
N VAL A 120 6.82 -13.14 4.08
CA VAL A 120 7.45 -12.14 3.20
C VAL A 120 6.51 -11.78 2.04
N ARG A 121 5.88 -12.76 1.41
CA ARG A 121 4.91 -12.51 0.34
C ARG A 121 3.71 -11.72 0.83
N GLY A 122 3.14 -12.11 1.99
CA GLY A 122 2.04 -11.40 2.62
C GLY A 122 2.39 -9.94 2.94
N ALA A 123 3.57 -9.69 3.51
CA ALA A 123 4.05 -8.34 3.78
C ALA A 123 4.20 -7.51 2.49
N LEU A 124 4.80 -8.08 1.43
CA LEU A 124 4.96 -7.42 0.14
C LEU A 124 3.61 -7.10 -0.51
N THR A 125 2.67 -8.06 -0.48
CA THR A 125 1.31 -7.85 -0.98
C THR A 125 0.60 -6.75 -0.22
N GLY A 126 0.60 -6.80 1.12
CA GLY A 126 -0.04 -5.80 1.97
C GLY A 126 0.54 -4.40 1.78
N ILE A 127 1.87 -4.26 1.78
CA ILE A 127 2.53 -2.96 1.55
C ILE A 127 2.19 -2.41 0.17
N ALA A 128 2.25 -3.24 -0.87
CA ALA A 128 1.93 -2.83 -2.23
C ALA A 128 0.44 -2.44 -2.38
N THR A 129 -0.49 -3.15 -1.71
CA THR A 129 -1.91 -2.79 -1.65
C THR A 129 -2.10 -1.44 -0.96
N PHE A 130 -1.45 -1.21 0.17
CA PHE A 130 -1.50 0.08 0.86
C PHE A 130 -1.01 1.23 -0.01
N VAL A 131 0.14 1.04 -0.68
CA VAL A 131 0.72 2.06 -1.57
C VAL A 131 -0.24 2.35 -2.74
N GLY A 132 -0.72 1.31 -3.45
CA GLY A 132 -1.65 1.48 -4.57
C GLY A 132 -2.93 2.20 -4.16
N GLY A 133 -3.56 1.82 -3.03
CA GLY A 133 -4.79 2.45 -2.56
C GLY A 133 -4.60 3.87 -2.03
N THR A 134 -3.44 4.18 -1.47
CA THR A 134 -3.18 5.50 -0.88
C THR A 134 -2.81 6.55 -1.95
N PHE A 135 -2.09 6.17 -3.01
CA PHE A 135 -1.54 7.13 -3.97
C PHE A 135 -2.61 8.02 -4.61
N HIS A 136 -3.72 7.45 -5.06
CA HIS A 136 -4.83 8.22 -5.65
C HIS A 136 -5.83 8.77 -4.62
N ALA A 137 -5.64 8.47 -3.33
CA ALA A 137 -6.33 9.17 -2.24
C ALA A 137 -5.63 10.49 -1.86
N LEU A 138 -4.30 10.60 -2.04
CA LEU A 138 -3.52 11.79 -1.69
C LEU A 138 -3.98 13.09 -2.38
N PRO A 139 -4.42 13.10 -3.66
CA PRO A 139 -4.97 14.30 -4.29
C PRO A 139 -6.10 14.96 -3.48
N PHE A 140 -6.84 14.21 -2.69
CA PHE A 140 -7.92 14.73 -1.85
C PHE A 140 -7.44 15.50 -0.59
N LEU A 141 -6.12 15.71 -0.45
CA LEU A 141 -5.57 16.77 0.40
C LEU A 141 -5.90 18.17 -0.15
N ILE A 142 -6.25 18.28 -1.44
CA ILE A 142 -6.74 19.49 -2.07
C ILE A 142 -8.20 19.66 -1.65
N ASN A 143 -8.53 20.80 -0.98
CA ASN A 143 -9.88 21.04 -0.48
C ASN A 143 -10.93 21.22 -1.59
N ASP A 144 -10.53 21.71 -2.77
CA ASP A 144 -11.40 21.83 -3.92
C ASP A 144 -11.63 20.47 -4.60
N THR A 145 -12.78 19.87 -4.36
CA THR A 145 -13.11 18.52 -4.82
C THR A 145 -13.02 18.35 -6.35
N PRO A 146 -13.51 19.29 -7.20
CA PRO A 146 -13.33 19.17 -8.64
C PRO A 146 -11.87 19.12 -9.09
N THR A 147 -11.00 19.90 -8.47
CA THR A 147 -9.55 19.87 -8.75
C THR A 147 -8.91 18.60 -8.23
N ALA A 148 -9.26 18.17 -7.00
CA ALA A 148 -8.78 16.92 -6.43
C ALA A 148 -9.10 15.70 -7.31
N LEU A 149 -10.33 15.62 -7.83
CA LEU A 149 -10.76 14.57 -8.77
C LEU A 149 -9.94 14.56 -10.05
N LYS A 150 -9.67 15.72 -10.66
CA LYS A 150 -8.83 15.79 -11.88
C LYS A 150 -7.42 15.25 -11.62
N VAL A 151 -6.82 15.64 -10.49
CA VAL A 151 -5.50 15.15 -10.10
C VAL A 151 -5.54 13.65 -9.79
N ALA A 152 -6.58 13.17 -9.10
CA ALA A 152 -6.75 11.76 -8.81
C ALA A 152 -6.84 10.91 -10.09
N TYR A 153 -7.57 11.34 -11.11
CA TYR A 153 -7.61 10.64 -12.40
C TYR A 153 -6.24 10.56 -13.07
N VAL A 154 -5.43 11.61 -12.99
CA VAL A 154 -4.05 11.59 -13.51
C VAL A 154 -3.19 10.59 -12.74
N VAL A 155 -3.30 10.58 -11.41
CA VAL A 155 -2.57 9.62 -10.55
C VAL A 155 -2.96 8.19 -10.88
N VAL A 156 -4.25 7.89 -10.97
CA VAL A 156 -4.76 6.57 -11.38
C VAL A 156 -4.19 6.17 -12.75
N GLY A 157 -4.19 7.08 -13.72
CA GLY A 157 -3.59 6.84 -15.04
C GLY A 157 -2.10 6.46 -14.94
N MET A 158 -1.34 7.14 -14.10
CA MET A 158 0.08 6.82 -13.87
C MET A 158 0.25 5.45 -13.20
N GLU A 159 -0.60 5.09 -12.24
CA GLU A 159 -0.60 3.77 -11.60
C GLU A 159 -0.88 2.66 -12.62
N LEU A 160 -1.88 2.83 -13.49
CA LEU A 160 -2.21 1.86 -14.53
C LEU A 160 -1.06 1.66 -15.52
N ILE A 161 -0.37 2.74 -15.92
CA ILE A 161 0.81 2.67 -16.79
C ILE A 161 1.95 1.95 -16.08
N THR A 162 2.16 2.25 -14.80
CA THR A 162 3.20 1.59 -13.97
C THR A 162 2.94 0.08 -13.86
N ILE A 163 1.71 -0.32 -13.57
CA ILE A 163 1.28 -1.71 -13.52
C ILE A 163 1.54 -2.40 -14.87
N ALA A 164 1.14 -1.76 -15.97
CA ALA A 164 1.33 -2.29 -17.32
C ALA A 164 2.81 -2.45 -17.67
N TRP A 165 3.65 -1.48 -17.28
CA TRP A 165 5.10 -1.54 -17.48
C TRP A 165 5.75 -2.68 -16.68
N VAL A 166 5.39 -2.84 -15.39
CA VAL A 166 5.88 -3.95 -14.55
C VAL A 166 5.46 -5.30 -15.13
N ARG A 167 4.20 -5.46 -15.55
CA ARG A 167 3.72 -6.69 -16.19
C ARG A 167 4.48 -7.00 -17.49
N ARG A 168 4.77 -5.99 -18.30
CA ARG A 168 5.59 -6.16 -19.50
C ARG A 168 7.01 -6.59 -19.16
N ARG A 169 7.64 -5.91 -18.20
CA ARG A 169 9.06 -6.10 -17.85
C ARG A 169 9.34 -7.47 -17.24
N PHE A 170 8.45 -7.96 -16.39
CA PHE A 170 8.66 -9.18 -15.61
C PHE A 170 7.84 -10.37 -16.10
N LEU A 171 6.61 -10.16 -16.54
CA LEU A 171 5.68 -11.22 -16.94
C LEU A 171 5.53 -11.36 -18.45
N SER A 172 6.22 -10.53 -19.23
CA SER A 172 6.17 -10.53 -20.71
C SER A 172 4.75 -10.31 -21.28
N VAL A 173 3.85 -9.67 -20.53
CA VAL A 173 2.49 -9.33 -20.97
C VAL A 173 2.56 -8.07 -21.84
N PRO A 174 1.95 -8.05 -23.05
CA PRO A 174 1.91 -6.86 -23.88
C PRO A 174 1.23 -5.67 -23.16
N VAL A 175 1.80 -4.47 -23.26
CA VAL A 175 1.31 -3.27 -22.53
C VAL A 175 -0.16 -2.99 -22.86
N HIS A 176 -0.56 -3.03 -24.15
CA HIS A 176 -1.93 -2.78 -24.55
C HIS A 176 -2.93 -3.75 -23.90
N ARG A 177 -2.61 -5.04 -23.85
CA ARG A 177 -3.46 -6.04 -23.17
C ARG A 177 -3.56 -5.76 -21.67
N SER A 178 -2.44 -5.41 -21.04
CA SER A 178 -2.42 -5.07 -19.63
C SER A 178 -3.26 -3.82 -19.34
N LEU A 179 -3.08 -2.75 -20.12
CA LEU A 179 -3.87 -1.52 -19.97
C LEU A 179 -5.36 -1.78 -20.16
N ILE A 180 -5.77 -2.49 -21.21
CA ILE A 180 -7.19 -2.82 -21.44
C ILE A 180 -7.76 -3.56 -20.23
N GLN A 181 -7.10 -4.61 -19.75
CA GLN A 181 -7.60 -5.44 -18.64
C GLN A 181 -7.73 -4.64 -17.35
N VAL A 182 -6.70 -3.89 -16.96
CA VAL A 182 -6.68 -3.17 -15.68
C VAL A 182 -7.56 -1.92 -15.75
N THR A 183 -7.56 -1.22 -16.90
CA THR A 183 -8.42 -0.04 -17.11
C THR A 183 -9.90 -0.41 -17.15
N MET A 184 -10.29 -1.51 -17.81
CA MET A 184 -11.68 -1.96 -17.79
C MET A 184 -12.14 -2.27 -16.36
N GLY A 185 -11.32 -3.00 -15.58
CA GLY A 185 -11.62 -3.25 -14.17
C GLY A 185 -11.79 -1.95 -13.37
N GLY A 186 -10.82 -1.06 -13.49
CA GLY A 186 -10.85 0.24 -12.83
C GLY A 186 -12.03 1.13 -13.25
N CYS A 187 -12.37 1.17 -14.54
CA CYS A 187 -13.53 1.92 -15.03
C CYS A 187 -14.86 1.39 -14.47
N VAL A 188 -15.03 0.06 -14.42
CA VAL A 188 -16.24 -0.54 -13.84
C VAL A 188 -16.37 -0.16 -12.36
N VAL A 189 -15.29 -0.30 -11.59
CA VAL A 189 -15.29 0.00 -10.16
C VAL A 189 -15.50 1.51 -9.91
N ALA A 190 -14.84 2.38 -10.69
CA ALA A 190 -15.02 3.82 -10.59
C ALA A 190 -16.45 4.27 -10.96
N ALA A 191 -17.03 3.66 -12.01
CA ALA A 191 -18.42 3.94 -12.41
C ALA A 191 -19.42 3.52 -11.32
N LEU A 192 -19.21 2.36 -10.68
CA LEU A 192 -20.04 1.92 -9.54
C LEU A 192 -19.89 2.89 -8.36
N GLY A 193 -18.68 3.34 -8.05
CA GLY A 193 -18.44 4.33 -7.00
C GLY A 193 -19.14 5.67 -7.28
N ALA A 194 -19.02 6.15 -8.51
CA ALA A 194 -19.72 7.38 -8.94
C ALA A 194 -21.24 7.23 -8.87
N LEU A 195 -21.79 6.11 -9.34
CA LEU A 195 -23.23 5.84 -9.26
C LEU A 195 -23.72 5.82 -7.81
N MET A 196 -23.02 5.17 -6.92
CA MET A 196 -23.36 5.14 -5.47
C MET A 196 -23.21 6.52 -4.82
N GLY A 197 -22.31 7.36 -5.31
CA GLY A 197 -22.11 8.72 -4.81
C GLY A 197 -23.14 9.75 -5.32
N HIS A 198 -24.01 9.38 -6.25
CA HIS A 198 -25.05 10.27 -6.81
C HIS A 198 -26.48 9.90 -6.36
N VAL A 199 -26.63 8.80 -5.63
CA VAL A 199 -27.91 8.33 -5.03
C VAL A 199 -28.05 8.91 -3.63
#